data_5bddbda9c8824e8fb63950da265c519e
#
_entry.id   5bddbda9c8824e8fb63950da265c519e
#
_cell.length_a   1.000
_cell.length_b   1.000
_cell.length_c   1.000
_cell.angle_alpha   90.00
_cell.angle_beta   90.00
_cell.angle_gamma   90.00
#
_symmetry.space_group_name_H-M   'P 1'
#
loop_
_entity.id
_entity.type
_entity.pdbx_description
1 polymer ?
#
loop_
_entity_poly.entity_id
_entity_poly.type
_entity_poly.pdbx_seq_one_letter_code
_entity_poly.pdbx_strand_id
1 'polypeptide(L)'
;MIKKRQCLVKWVLALFFSMLVTQPVFGGDECTAVYGTGTHTFSLTTGSPGELGMVEAIAEVFNPKNDTRLCWQKAGSGKSLQLLKQKKVDMVMVHAPAAEKQAVKEGWATKRNLIGSNEFYIVGPKDDPANIAKAKSAAEAYADIAKTQAKFFSRGDNSGTHKKVMAVWKQTGIQPADGWYVVTKTFMMATLKQADEQNGYFMTDSSTWVAAKKEMNNIQILFRGDPFLINTYHTLCQPEGTTAGQAYAAKFIDFIVSEEGQSLIRSYGAKEFGEGLYNDAAYAKQYDH
;
A
#
# COMPACT_ATOMS: atom_id res chain seq x y z
N MET A 1 -53.84 40.85 -59.30
CA MET A 1 -53.44 41.53 -58.06
C MET A 1 -53.27 40.48 -56.96
N ILE A 2 -52.05 40.05 -56.65
CA ILE A 2 -51.77 39.05 -55.63
C ILE A 2 -50.85 39.68 -54.64
N LYS A 3 -51.31 39.93 -53.39
CA LYS A 3 -50.53 40.49 -52.29
C LYS A 3 -49.60 39.43 -51.71
N LYS A 4 -48.28 39.63 -51.77
CA LYS A 4 -47.27 38.87 -51.04
C LYS A 4 -47.28 39.27 -49.56
N ARG A 5 -47.53 38.31 -48.67
CA ARG A 5 -47.34 38.44 -47.24
C ARG A 5 -45.86 38.08 -46.91
N GLN A 6 -45.10 39.03 -46.38
CA GLN A 6 -43.77 38.79 -45.83
C GLN A 6 -43.90 38.25 -44.43
N CYS A 7 -43.34 37.07 -44.20
CA CYS A 7 -43.25 36.43 -42.89
C CYS A 7 -41.88 36.83 -42.25
N LEU A 8 -41.95 37.61 -41.18
CA LEU A 8 -40.76 38.01 -40.40
C LEU A 8 -40.40 36.88 -39.44
N VAL A 9 -39.30 36.17 -39.71
CA VAL A 9 -38.73 35.18 -38.81
C VAL A 9 -37.82 35.91 -37.81
N LYS A 10 -38.23 35.98 -36.54
CA LYS A 10 -37.41 36.49 -35.45
C LYS A 10 -36.44 35.39 -35.00
N TRP A 11 -35.18 35.56 -35.24
CA TRP A 11 -34.10 34.75 -34.68
C TRP A 11 -33.88 35.13 -33.22
N VAL A 12 -34.18 34.19 -32.30
CA VAL A 12 -33.80 34.29 -30.88
C VAL A 12 -32.43 33.63 -30.77
N LEU A 13 -31.37 34.44 -30.59
CA LEU A 13 -30.06 33.95 -30.22
C LEU A 13 -30.09 33.53 -28.76
N ALA A 14 -30.10 32.25 -28.48
CA ALA A 14 -29.85 31.70 -27.15
C ALA A 14 -28.31 31.63 -26.93
N LEU A 15 -27.80 32.53 -26.11
CA LEU A 15 -26.42 32.49 -25.62
C LEU A 15 -26.32 31.35 -24.60
N PHE A 16 -25.79 30.19 -25.02
CA PHE A 16 -25.34 29.15 -24.11
C PHE A 16 -24.04 29.62 -23.44
N PHE A 17 -24.16 30.03 -22.18
CA PHE A 17 -23.01 30.29 -21.32
C PHE A 17 -22.48 28.92 -20.82
N SER A 18 -21.52 28.34 -21.55
CA SER A 18 -20.79 27.15 -21.10
C SER A 18 -19.96 27.52 -19.87
N MET A 19 -20.45 27.17 -18.69
CA MET A 19 -19.60 27.11 -17.50
C MET A 19 -18.53 26.03 -17.73
N LEU A 20 -17.31 26.43 -18.05
CA LEU A 20 -16.15 25.57 -17.95
C LEU A 20 -15.93 25.24 -16.47
N VAL A 21 -16.40 24.08 -16.07
CA VAL A 21 -15.98 23.46 -14.79
C VAL A 21 -14.52 23.04 -14.99
N THR A 22 -13.57 23.87 -14.57
CA THR A 22 -12.18 23.48 -14.48
C THR A 22 -12.05 22.39 -13.42
N GLN A 23 -11.95 21.15 -13.84
CA GLN A 23 -11.56 20.08 -12.94
C GLN A 23 -10.11 20.32 -12.48
N PRO A 24 -9.81 20.18 -11.18
CA PRO A 24 -8.43 20.31 -10.72
C PRO A 24 -7.59 19.20 -11.38
N VAL A 25 -6.60 19.62 -12.17
CA VAL A 25 -5.61 18.71 -12.75
C VAL A 25 -4.71 18.23 -11.62
N PHE A 26 -4.82 16.96 -11.27
CA PHE A 26 -3.82 16.31 -10.44
C PHE A 26 -2.48 16.35 -11.20
N GLY A 27 -1.52 17.08 -10.70
CA GLY A 27 -0.15 17.15 -11.25
C GLY A 27 0.64 15.89 -10.86
N GLY A 28 0.24 14.73 -11.33
CA GLY A 28 0.89 13.45 -11.04
C GLY A 28 0.19 12.29 -11.76
N ASP A 29 0.74 11.09 -11.66
CA ASP A 29 0.15 9.87 -12.20
C ASP A 29 -1.32 9.74 -11.72
N GLU A 30 -2.17 9.15 -12.54
CA GLU A 30 -3.62 8.99 -12.33
C GLU A 30 -3.93 8.32 -10.98
N CYS A 31 -4.96 8.79 -10.25
CA CYS A 31 -5.40 8.16 -9.01
C CYS A 31 -5.87 6.72 -9.28
N THR A 32 -5.41 5.78 -8.47
CA THR A 32 -5.96 4.41 -8.48
C THR A 32 -7.40 4.42 -7.98
N ALA A 33 -7.68 5.23 -6.95
CA ALA A 33 -9.02 5.50 -6.44
C ALA A 33 -9.09 6.90 -5.82
N VAL A 34 -10.31 7.45 -5.76
CA VAL A 34 -10.59 8.75 -5.13
C VAL A 34 -11.67 8.53 -4.07
N TYR A 35 -11.38 8.96 -2.84
CA TYR A 35 -12.28 8.82 -1.70
C TYR A 35 -12.74 10.19 -1.22
N GLY A 36 -14.06 10.36 -1.02
CA GLY A 36 -14.68 11.61 -0.60
C GLY A 36 -14.98 12.56 -1.75
N THR A 37 -15.79 13.59 -1.44
CA THR A 37 -16.31 14.58 -2.39
C THR A 37 -15.99 16.02 -1.98
N GLY A 38 -15.18 16.21 -0.94
CA GLY A 38 -14.80 17.51 -0.41
C GLY A 38 -14.06 18.38 -1.42
N THR A 39 -14.01 19.69 -1.12
CA THR A 39 -13.41 20.71 -2.01
C THR A 39 -11.89 20.70 -1.97
N HIS A 40 -11.30 20.24 -0.88
CA HIS A 40 -9.86 20.20 -0.67
C HIS A 40 -9.28 18.83 -1.04
N THR A 41 -8.30 18.82 -1.91
CA THR A 41 -7.71 17.56 -2.40
C THR A 41 -6.32 17.37 -1.84
N PHE A 42 -6.00 16.13 -1.44
CA PHE A 42 -4.65 15.69 -1.15
C PHE A 42 -4.40 14.28 -1.68
N SER A 43 -3.13 13.93 -1.85
CA SER A 43 -2.70 12.67 -2.47
C SER A 43 -1.88 11.82 -1.51
N LEU A 44 -2.11 10.50 -1.58
CA LEU A 44 -1.43 9.49 -0.79
C LEU A 44 -0.98 8.32 -1.68
N THR A 45 0.25 7.85 -1.49
CA THR A 45 0.69 6.59 -2.09
C THR A 45 0.97 5.54 -1.02
N THR A 46 0.49 4.33 -1.28
CA THR A 46 0.76 3.13 -0.48
C THR A 46 0.45 1.87 -1.29
N GLY A 47 0.92 0.72 -0.81
CA GLY A 47 0.62 -0.60 -1.37
C GLY A 47 -0.58 -1.27 -0.70
N SER A 48 -0.34 -2.41 -0.02
CA SER A 48 -1.39 -3.25 0.60
C SER A 48 -2.41 -2.50 1.47
N PRO A 49 -2.08 -1.47 2.27
CA PRO A 49 -3.08 -0.74 3.04
C PRO A 49 -4.17 -0.09 2.17
N GLY A 50 -3.81 0.39 0.97
CA GLY A 50 -4.80 0.90 0.01
C GLY A 50 -5.48 -0.22 -0.77
N GLU A 51 -4.71 -1.21 -1.24
CA GLU A 51 -5.23 -2.36 -2.01
C GLU A 51 -6.24 -3.19 -1.24
N LEU A 52 -6.09 -3.29 0.08
CA LEU A 52 -6.98 -4.03 0.98
C LEU A 52 -8.05 -3.14 1.63
N GLY A 53 -8.23 -1.87 1.20
CA GLY A 53 -9.32 -0.99 1.60
C GLY A 53 -9.12 -0.22 2.92
N MET A 54 -8.04 -0.40 3.69
CA MET A 54 -7.83 0.32 4.94
C MET A 54 -7.77 1.84 4.73
N VAL A 55 -7.13 2.30 3.65
CA VAL A 55 -7.09 3.74 3.30
C VAL A 55 -8.48 4.30 3.06
N GLU A 56 -9.34 3.56 2.35
CA GLU A 56 -10.75 3.92 2.13
C GLU A 56 -11.49 4.08 3.45
N ALA A 57 -11.44 3.06 4.31
CA ALA A 57 -12.13 3.07 5.61
C ALA A 57 -11.71 4.25 6.51
N ILE A 58 -10.42 4.62 6.52
CA ILE A 58 -9.93 5.78 7.26
C ILE A 58 -10.43 7.09 6.60
N ALA A 59 -10.38 7.16 5.26
CA ALA A 59 -10.80 8.32 4.50
C ALA A 59 -12.32 8.61 4.63
N GLU A 60 -13.14 7.58 4.70
CA GLU A 60 -14.59 7.70 4.91
C GLU A 60 -14.95 8.40 6.24
N VAL A 61 -14.13 8.23 7.26
CA VAL A 61 -14.33 8.91 8.55
C VAL A 61 -13.73 10.32 8.56
N PHE A 62 -12.55 10.50 7.95
CA PHE A 62 -11.83 11.76 7.97
C PHE A 62 -12.39 12.81 7.00
N ASN A 63 -12.66 12.41 5.74
CA ASN A 63 -12.97 13.35 4.66
C ASN A 63 -14.21 14.21 4.93
N PRO A 64 -15.36 13.65 5.40
CA PRO A 64 -16.53 14.48 5.68
C PRO A 64 -16.31 15.53 6.78
N LYS A 65 -15.47 15.23 7.77
CA LYS A 65 -15.14 16.14 8.88
C LYS A 65 -14.21 17.29 8.46
N ASN A 66 -13.51 17.16 7.32
CA ASN A 66 -12.46 18.08 6.89
C ASN A 66 -12.73 18.70 5.51
N ASP A 67 -13.89 18.43 4.90
CA ASP A 67 -14.22 18.85 3.52
C ASP A 67 -13.11 18.47 2.52
N THR A 68 -12.61 17.21 2.62
CA THR A 68 -11.50 16.74 1.82
C THR A 68 -11.89 15.64 0.82
N ARG A 69 -11.01 15.47 -0.15
CA ARG A 69 -11.02 14.39 -1.13
C ARG A 69 -9.61 13.82 -1.26
N LEU A 70 -9.46 12.53 -1.00
CA LEU A 70 -8.19 11.82 -1.05
C LEU A 70 -8.01 11.14 -2.42
N CYS A 71 -6.92 11.44 -3.11
CA CYS A 71 -6.43 10.68 -4.26
C CYS A 71 -5.45 9.62 -3.78
N TRP A 72 -5.82 8.35 -3.81
CA TRP A 72 -4.91 7.25 -3.55
C TRP A 72 -4.27 6.73 -4.84
N GLN A 73 -2.94 6.56 -4.81
CA GLN A 73 -2.16 5.94 -5.88
C GLN A 73 -1.49 4.68 -5.35
N LYS A 74 -1.67 3.56 -6.04
CA LYS A 74 -1.06 2.27 -5.69
C LYS A 74 0.42 2.26 -6.03
N ALA A 75 1.28 2.18 -5.01
CA ALA A 75 2.71 2.07 -5.18
C ALA A 75 3.36 1.30 -4.03
N GLY A 76 4.44 0.56 -4.30
CA GLY A 76 5.28 -0.02 -3.25
C GLY A 76 6.15 1.04 -2.57
N SER A 77 6.64 0.75 -1.35
CA SER A 77 7.34 1.74 -0.49
C SER A 77 8.47 2.49 -1.19
N GLY A 78 9.26 1.83 -2.03
CA GLY A 78 10.36 2.49 -2.75
C GLY A 78 9.86 3.53 -3.75
N LYS A 79 8.84 3.19 -4.55
CA LYS A 79 8.21 4.12 -5.51
C LYS A 79 7.46 5.24 -4.78
N SER A 80 6.76 4.93 -3.69
CA SER A 80 6.06 5.92 -2.86
C SER A 80 7.02 6.99 -2.33
N LEU A 81 8.14 6.59 -1.74
CA LEU A 81 9.16 7.53 -1.26
C LEU A 81 9.79 8.34 -2.40
N GLN A 82 9.98 7.74 -3.57
CA GLN A 82 10.45 8.47 -4.76
C GLN A 82 9.45 9.55 -5.20
N LEU A 83 8.16 9.24 -5.24
CA LEU A 83 7.10 10.20 -5.59
C LEU A 83 7.02 11.34 -4.57
N LEU A 84 7.15 11.03 -3.26
CA LEU A 84 7.21 12.04 -2.21
C LEU A 84 8.43 12.96 -2.41
N LYS A 85 9.62 12.41 -2.62
CA LYS A 85 10.85 13.19 -2.89
C LYS A 85 10.72 14.10 -4.11
N GLN A 86 10.00 13.65 -5.14
CA GLN A 86 9.71 14.41 -6.36
C GLN A 86 8.55 15.40 -6.21
N LYS A 87 7.95 15.53 -5.04
CA LYS A 87 6.80 16.42 -4.76
C LYS A 87 5.57 16.11 -5.62
N LYS A 88 5.43 14.86 -6.05
CA LYS A 88 4.29 14.40 -6.87
C LYS A 88 3.11 13.92 -6.03
N VAL A 89 3.33 13.68 -4.75
CA VAL A 89 2.30 13.30 -3.77
C VAL A 89 2.54 14.03 -2.46
N ASP A 90 1.47 14.21 -1.68
CA ASP A 90 1.50 14.97 -0.44
C ASP A 90 1.96 14.12 0.74
N MET A 91 1.61 12.83 0.75
CA MET A 91 1.99 11.89 1.80
C MET A 91 2.15 10.45 1.30
N VAL A 92 2.74 9.64 2.15
CA VAL A 92 2.91 8.20 1.93
C VAL A 92 2.58 7.40 3.20
N MET A 93 2.15 6.15 3.03
CA MET A 93 2.20 5.10 4.05
C MET A 93 3.12 4.00 3.56
N VAL A 94 4.21 3.75 4.28
CA VAL A 94 5.30 2.88 3.83
C VAL A 94 5.86 2.02 4.96
N HIS A 95 6.62 0.99 4.60
CA HIS A 95 7.25 0.05 5.52
C HIS A 95 8.71 -0.20 5.11
N ALA A 96 9.52 0.85 5.11
CA ALA A 96 10.93 0.83 4.74
C ALA A 96 11.75 1.71 5.71
N PRO A 97 11.86 1.35 7.01
CA PRO A 97 12.33 2.21 8.09
C PRO A 97 13.65 2.93 7.80
N ALA A 98 14.65 2.25 7.21
CA ALA A 98 15.93 2.88 6.89
C ALA A 98 15.79 4.02 5.87
N ALA A 99 14.99 3.81 4.80
CA ALA A 99 14.75 4.83 3.77
C ALA A 99 13.90 6.00 4.30
N GLU A 100 12.94 5.71 5.17
CA GLU A 100 12.09 6.70 5.84
C GLU A 100 12.91 7.62 6.76
N LYS A 101 13.79 7.04 7.61
CA LYS A 101 14.69 7.79 8.48
C LYS A 101 15.65 8.67 7.67
N GLN A 102 16.14 8.15 6.54
CA GLN A 102 16.98 8.92 5.63
C GLN A 102 16.22 10.09 5.00
N ALA A 103 14.96 9.89 4.60
CA ALA A 103 14.10 10.94 4.04
C ALA A 103 13.92 12.13 5.00
N VAL A 104 13.67 11.83 6.28
CA VAL A 104 13.57 12.85 7.34
C VAL A 104 14.90 13.53 7.58
N LYS A 105 16.00 12.77 7.66
CA LYS A 105 17.36 13.31 7.86
C LYS A 105 17.78 14.26 6.73
N GLU A 106 17.41 13.95 5.49
CA GLU A 106 17.65 14.80 4.31
C GLU A 106 16.68 15.99 4.21
N GLY A 107 15.63 16.07 5.05
CA GLY A 107 14.72 17.21 5.15
C GLY A 107 13.66 17.28 4.05
N TRP A 108 13.51 16.26 3.17
CA TRP A 108 12.48 16.27 2.13
C TRP A 108 11.19 15.56 2.54
N ALA A 109 11.14 15.00 3.75
CA ALA A 109 9.92 14.43 4.35
C ALA A 109 9.86 14.77 5.84
N THR A 110 8.63 14.87 6.36
CA THR A 110 8.33 15.12 7.77
C THR A 110 7.27 14.15 8.30
N LYS A 111 6.90 14.27 9.58
CA LYS A 111 5.83 13.47 10.23
C LYS A 111 6.00 11.96 9.98
N ARG A 112 7.23 11.45 10.18
CA ARG A 112 7.42 10.01 10.26
C ARG A 112 6.78 9.50 11.55
N ASN A 113 5.55 9.03 11.46
CA ASN A 113 4.80 8.49 12.59
C ASN A 113 4.55 7.00 12.37
N LEU A 114 4.82 6.20 13.39
CA LEU A 114 4.40 4.81 13.44
C LEU A 114 2.87 4.75 13.48
N ILE A 115 2.26 3.97 12.59
CA ILE A 115 0.79 3.86 12.50
C ILE A 115 0.30 2.44 12.80
N GLY A 116 1.15 1.45 12.73
CA GLY A 116 0.78 0.07 12.98
C GLY A 116 1.79 -0.93 12.44
N SER A 117 1.43 -2.20 12.49
CA SER A 117 2.23 -3.29 11.94
C SER A 117 1.36 -4.41 11.40
N ASN A 118 1.97 -5.22 10.56
CA ASN A 118 1.57 -6.59 10.30
C ASN A 118 2.81 -7.49 10.38
N GLU A 119 2.70 -8.76 10.03
CA GLU A 119 3.79 -9.70 10.03
C GLU A 119 4.01 -10.23 8.61
N PHE A 120 5.20 -10.61 8.26
CA PHE A 120 5.42 -11.45 7.09
C PHE A 120 5.32 -12.91 7.46
N TYR A 121 4.63 -13.68 6.62
CA TYR A 121 4.57 -15.14 6.66
C TYR A 121 5.36 -15.71 5.48
N ILE A 122 6.01 -16.85 5.69
CA ILE A 122 6.50 -17.66 4.59
C ILE A 122 5.45 -18.73 4.35
N VAL A 123 4.78 -18.62 3.21
CA VAL A 123 3.79 -19.60 2.74
C VAL A 123 4.44 -20.51 1.72
N GLY A 124 3.89 -21.69 1.54
CA GLY A 124 4.41 -22.66 0.58
C GLY A 124 3.52 -23.87 0.42
N PRO A 125 3.91 -24.84 -0.43
CA PRO A 125 3.16 -26.07 -0.70
C PRO A 125 2.76 -26.81 0.58
N LYS A 126 1.57 -27.40 0.59
CA LYS A 126 1.03 -28.13 1.78
C LYS A 126 1.91 -29.31 2.19
N ASP A 127 2.62 -29.94 1.25
CA ASP A 127 3.55 -31.05 1.46
C ASP A 127 4.94 -30.60 1.94
N ASP A 128 5.21 -29.27 1.92
CA ASP A 128 6.44 -28.63 2.42
C ASP A 128 7.73 -29.37 2.00
N PRO A 129 8.04 -29.47 0.70
CA PRO A 129 9.19 -30.25 0.23
C PRO A 129 10.54 -29.72 0.74
N ALA A 130 10.64 -28.45 1.14
CA ALA A 130 11.82 -27.87 1.77
C ALA A 130 11.84 -28.02 3.30
N ASN A 131 10.75 -28.55 3.91
CA ASN A 131 10.62 -28.79 5.35
C ASN A 131 10.81 -27.53 6.21
N ILE A 132 10.39 -26.36 5.71
CA ILE A 132 10.59 -25.06 6.39
C ILE A 132 9.68 -24.89 7.63
N ALA A 133 8.64 -25.69 7.78
CA ALA A 133 7.78 -25.66 8.97
C ALA A 133 8.55 -25.99 10.28
N LYS A 134 9.75 -26.59 10.19
CA LYS A 134 10.63 -26.89 11.33
C LYS A 134 11.72 -25.84 11.54
N ALA A 135 11.86 -24.86 10.64
CA ALA A 135 12.87 -23.82 10.74
C ALA A 135 12.70 -22.98 12.01
N LYS A 136 13.79 -22.52 12.58
CA LYS A 136 13.82 -21.70 13.81
C LYS A 136 13.94 -20.20 13.51
N SER A 137 14.23 -19.86 12.26
CA SER A 137 14.32 -18.49 11.79
C SER A 137 13.94 -18.37 10.31
N ALA A 138 13.60 -17.17 9.87
CA ALA A 138 13.33 -16.90 8.46
C ALA A 138 14.55 -17.21 7.57
N ALA A 139 15.76 -16.96 8.08
CA ALA A 139 16.99 -17.28 7.38
C ALA A 139 17.19 -18.80 7.21
N GLU A 140 16.90 -19.60 8.25
CA GLU A 140 16.94 -21.07 8.16
C GLU A 140 15.91 -21.59 7.14
N ALA A 141 14.66 -21.08 7.19
CA ALA A 141 13.64 -21.43 6.20
C ALA A 141 14.09 -21.15 4.75
N TYR A 142 14.72 -20.01 4.52
CA TYR A 142 15.24 -19.66 3.20
C TYR A 142 16.43 -20.53 2.77
N ALA A 143 17.32 -20.86 3.71
CA ALA A 143 18.43 -21.78 3.42
C ALA A 143 17.94 -23.18 3.02
N ASP A 144 16.88 -23.69 3.67
CA ASP A 144 16.26 -24.98 3.34
C ASP A 144 15.58 -24.94 1.97
N ILE A 145 14.89 -23.84 1.62
CA ILE A 145 14.34 -23.64 0.27
C ILE A 145 15.45 -23.64 -0.78
N ALA A 146 16.56 -22.94 -0.54
CA ALA A 146 17.69 -22.91 -1.47
C ALA A 146 18.37 -24.27 -1.62
N LYS A 147 18.54 -25.00 -0.51
CA LYS A 147 19.14 -26.34 -0.50
C LYS A 147 18.36 -27.34 -1.35
N THR A 148 17.03 -27.25 -1.33
CA THR A 148 16.16 -28.13 -2.12
C THR A 148 15.91 -27.58 -3.53
N GLN A 149 16.31 -26.34 -3.81
CA GLN A 149 15.95 -25.60 -5.02
C GLN A 149 14.43 -25.59 -5.30
N ALA A 150 13.65 -25.60 -4.23
CA ALA A 150 12.20 -25.52 -4.32
C ALA A 150 11.78 -24.13 -4.83
N LYS A 151 10.76 -24.10 -5.67
CA LYS A 151 10.33 -22.86 -6.35
C LYS A 151 9.99 -21.77 -5.33
N PHE A 152 10.67 -20.63 -5.42
CA PHE A 152 10.46 -19.46 -4.58
C PHE A 152 10.09 -18.25 -5.43
N PHE A 153 8.99 -17.57 -5.06
CA PHE A 153 8.52 -16.39 -5.74
C PHE A 153 9.00 -15.12 -5.03
N SER A 154 9.51 -14.18 -5.80
CA SER A 154 9.91 -12.86 -5.33
C SER A 154 9.26 -11.78 -6.16
N ARG A 155 8.83 -10.70 -5.53
CA ARG A 155 8.25 -9.57 -6.26
C ARG A 155 9.24 -8.87 -7.19
N GLY A 156 10.49 -8.69 -6.77
CA GLY A 156 11.53 -8.06 -7.58
C GLY A 156 11.27 -6.59 -7.97
N ASP A 157 10.36 -5.90 -7.29
CA ASP A 157 9.78 -4.59 -7.64
C ASP A 157 10.27 -3.43 -6.75
N ASN A 158 11.33 -3.65 -5.97
CA ASN A 158 11.86 -2.68 -4.99
C ASN A 158 10.85 -2.23 -3.90
N SER A 159 9.76 -2.98 -3.70
CA SER A 159 8.82 -2.76 -2.60
C SER A 159 9.43 -3.05 -1.24
N GLY A 160 8.73 -2.70 -0.15
CA GLY A 160 9.14 -3.06 1.21
C GLY A 160 9.25 -4.59 1.38
N THR A 161 8.33 -5.37 0.82
CA THR A 161 8.41 -6.84 0.81
C THR A 161 9.65 -7.34 0.08
N HIS A 162 9.91 -6.83 -1.12
CA HIS A 162 11.12 -7.22 -1.86
C HIS A 162 12.39 -6.92 -1.06
N LYS A 163 12.46 -5.75 -0.42
CA LYS A 163 13.58 -5.39 0.47
C LYS A 163 13.71 -6.35 1.65
N LYS A 164 12.60 -6.76 2.28
CA LYS A 164 12.59 -7.74 3.37
C LYS A 164 13.06 -9.12 2.87
N VAL A 165 12.56 -9.60 1.73
CA VAL A 165 13.02 -10.84 1.08
C VAL A 165 14.53 -10.82 0.87
N MET A 166 15.06 -9.74 0.29
CA MET A 166 16.50 -9.61 0.07
C MET A 166 17.30 -9.53 1.37
N ALA A 167 16.73 -8.94 2.43
CA ALA A 167 17.38 -8.89 3.75
C ALA A 167 17.46 -10.29 4.39
N VAL A 168 16.44 -11.14 4.23
CA VAL A 168 16.49 -12.55 4.68
C VAL A 168 17.54 -13.33 3.87
N TRP A 169 17.55 -13.22 2.54
CA TRP A 169 18.59 -13.85 1.70
C TRP A 169 20.00 -13.43 2.13
N LYS A 170 20.20 -12.14 2.42
CA LYS A 170 21.49 -11.64 2.92
C LYS A 170 21.91 -12.31 4.22
N GLN A 171 20.98 -12.59 5.14
CA GLN A 171 21.30 -13.31 6.39
C GLN A 171 21.76 -14.76 6.14
N THR A 172 21.25 -15.41 5.11
CA THR A 172 21.72 -16.75 4.73
C THR A 172 23.09 -16.77 4.07
N GLY A 173 23.56 -15.62 3.56
CA GLY A 173 24.75 -15.56 2.69
C GLY A 173 24.53 -16.13 1.28
N ILE A 174 23.30 -16.58 0.94
CA ILE A 174 22.95 -17.18 -0.35
C ILE A 174 22.44 -16.08 -1.29
N GLN A 175 22.93 -16.08 -2.52
CA GLN A 175 22.33 -15.29 -3.60
C GLN A 175 21.43 -16.22 -4.43
N PRO A 176 20.09 -16.07 -4.31
CA PRO A 176 19.18 -16.91 -5.07
C PRO A 176 19.29 -16.56 -6.55
N ALA A 177 19.36 -17.57 -7.39
CA ALA A 177 19.47 -17.44 -8.84
C ALA A 177 18.78 -18.62 -9.54
N ASP A 178 18.52 -18.45 -10.82
CA ASP A 178 18.12 -19.48 -11.78
C ASP A 178 16.91 -20.36 -11.41
N GLY A 179 16.12 -20.72 -12.37
CA GLY A 179 15.07 -21.73 -12.40
C GLY A 179 14.10 -21.83 -11.22
N TRP A 180 14.61 -21.94 -10.01
CA TRP A 180 13.79 -22.05 -8.79
C TRP A 180 13.42 -20.69 -8.16
N TYR A 181 14.18 -19.61 -8.46
CA TYR A 181 13.90 -18.25 -7.96
C TYR A 181 13.17 -17.42 -9.03
N VAL A 182 11.87 -17.28 -8.87
CA VAL A 182 10.98 -16.65 -9.86
C VAL A 182 10.72 -15.21 -9.48
N VAL A 183 11.12 -14.26 -10.33
CA VAL A 183 10.86 -12.83 -10.14
C VAL A 183 9.62 -12.42 -10.91
N THR A 184 8.53 -12.07 -10.21
CA THR A 184 7.22 -11.81 -10.81
C THR A 184 7.04 -10.39 -11.33
N LYS A 185 7.70 -9.42 -10.72
CA LYS A 185 7.52 -7.96 -10.96
C LYS A 185 6.07 -7.50 -10.81
N THR A 186 5.29 -8.20 -9.95
CA THR A 186 3.88 -7.90 -9.68
C THR A 186 3.66 -7.56 -8.20
N PHE A 187 2.44 -7.08 -7.88
CA PHE A 187 2.05 -6.76 -6.51
C PHE A 187 1.80 -8.01 -5.66
N MET A 188 1.62 -7.79 -4.35
CA MET A 188 1.54 -8.84 -3.33
C MET A 188 0.49 -9.89 -3.64
N MET A 189 -0.76 -9.51 -3.84
CA MET A 189 -1.87 -10.41 -4.14
C MET A 189 -1.63 -11.24 -5.41
N ALA A 190 -1.14 -10.59 -6.47
CA ALA A 190 -0.86 -11.28 -7.74
C ALA A 190 0.29 -12.29 -7.61
N THR A 191 1.35 -11.93 -6.84
CA THR A 191 2.45 -12.87 -6.57
C THR A 191 2.00 -14.03 -5.70
N LEU A 192 1.15 -13.78 -4.68
CA LEU A 192 0.59 -14.83 -3.82
C LEU A 192 -0.23 -15.85 -4.64
N LYS A 193 -1.09 -15.37 -5.55
CA LYS A 193 -1.87 -16.23 -6.45
C LYS A 193 -0.97 -17.07 -7.36
N GLN A 194 0.09 -16.49 -7.93
CA GLN A 194 1.06 -17.25 -8.72
C GLN A 194 1.79 -18.34 -7.91
N ALA A 195 2.13 -18.03 -6.64
CA ALA A 195 2.74 -19.02 -5.75
C ALA A 195 1.78 -20.17 -5.44
N ASP A 196 0.49 -19.89 -5.23
CA ASP A 196 -0.53 -20.92 -5.05
C ASP A 196 -0.72 -21.79 -6.29
N GLU A 197 -0.89 -21.18 -7.46
CA GLU A 197 -1.09 -21.87 -8.73
C GLU A 197 0.08 -22.79 -9.11
N GLN A 198 1.31 -22.44 -8.70
CA GLN A 198 2.52 -23.13 -9.09
C GLN A 198 3.20 -23.89 -7.95
N ASN A 199 2.52 -24.09 -6.81
CA ASN A 199 3.06 -24.81 -5.65
C ASN A 199 4.43 -24.28 -5.21
N GLY A 200 4.57 -22.96 -5.04
CA GLY A 200 5.84 -22.34 -4.68
C GLY A 200 5.82 -21.66 -3.33
N TYR A 201 7.01 -21.41 -2.79
CA TYR A 201 7.21 -20.64 -1.59
C TYR A 201 7.14 -19.15 -1.90
N PHE A 202 6.59 -18.37 -0.97
CA PHE A 202 6.50 -16.93 -1.07
C PHE A 202 6.47 -16.27 0.31
N MET A 203 7.09 -15.10 0.43
CA MET A 203 6.91 -14.24 1.60
C MET A 203 5.77 -13.26 1.35
N THR A 204 4.64 -13.48 2.00
CA THR A 204 3.48 -12.58 1.96
C THR A 204 3.32 -11.82 3.28
N ASP A 205 2.72 -10.63 3.26
CA ASP A 205 2.27 -10.02 4.52
C ASP A 205 0.99 -10.69 5.04
N SER A 206 0.81 -10.66 6.37
CA SER A 206 -0.33 -11.30 7.02
C SER A 206 -1.67 -10.72 6.58
N SER A 207 -1.73 -9.42 6.28
CA SER A 207 -2.95 -8.76 5.81
C SER A 207 -3.41 -9.33 4.47
N THR A 208 -2.49 -9.47 3.51
CA THR A 208 -2.79 -10.10 2.21
C THR A 208 -3.19 -11.55 2.37
N TRP A 209 -2.48 -12.29 3.25
CA TRP A 209 -2.83 -13.69 3.53
C TRP A 209 -4.25 -13.82 4.10
N VAL A 210 -4.58 -13.04 5.13
CA VAL A 210 -5.91 -13.07 5.76
C VAL A 210 -7.01 -12.79 4.76
N ALA A 211 -6.81 -11.79 3.89
CA ALA A 211 -7.77 -11.45 2.85
C ALA A 211 -7.93 -12.55 1.78
N ALA A 212 -6.85 -13.28 1.45
CA ALA A 212 -6.83 -14.24 0.35
C ALA A 212 -6.95 -15.71 0.76
N LYS A 213 -6.73 -16.08 2.02
CA LYS A 213 -6.56 -17.48 2.47
C LYS A 213 -7.67 -18.43 2.05
N LYS A 214 -8.92 -17.93 1.91
CA LYS A 214 -10.06 -18.75 1.47
C LYS A 214 -9.99 -19.14 -0.02
N GLU A 215 -9.19 -18.43 -0.80
CA GLU A 215 -8.98 -18.69 -2.22
C GLU A 215 -7.72 -19.52 -2.48
N MET A 216 -6.86 -19.69 -1.46
CA MET A 216 -5.60 -20.45 -1.59
C MET A 216 -5.85 -21.94 -1.42
N ASN A 217 -5.58 -22.72 -2.47
CA ASN A 217 -5.91 -24.14 -2.50
C ASN A 217 -4.68 -25.05 -2.31
N ASN A 218 -3.50 -24.59 -2.70
CA ASN A 218 -2.30 -25.41 -2.79
C ASN A 218 -1.23 -25.06 -1.75
N ILE A 219 -1.27 -23.82 -1.22
CA ILE A 219 -0.29 -23.34 -0.25
C ILE A 219 -0.93 -23.10 1.13
N GLN A 220 -0.08 -23.02 2.14
CA GLN A 220 -0.44 -22.73 3.54
C GLN A 220 0.67 -21.92 4.21
N ILE A 221 0.41 -21.38 5.41
CA ILE A 221 1.47 -20.80 6.25
C ILE A 221 2.35 -21.96 6.75
N LEU A 222 3.65 -21.87 6.45
CA LEU A 222 4.64 -22.84 6.91
C LEU A 222 5.57 -22.25 7.96
N PHE A 223 5.85 -20.95 7.90
CA PHE A 223 6.69 -20.28 8.89
C PHE A 223 6.19 -18.87 9.23
N ARG A 224 6.18 -18.55 10.53
CA ARG A 224 5.80 -17.24 11.11
C ARG A 224 6.41 -17.06 12.51
N GLY A 225 6.27 -15.85 13.08
CA GLY A 225 6.62 -15.58 14.48
C GLY A 225 8.08 -15.19 14.71
N ASP A 226 8.88 -15.04 13.66
CA ASP A 226 10.23 -14.46 13.78
C ASP A 226 10.12 -12.93 13.95
N PRO A 227 10.68 -12.33 15.04
CA PRO A 227 10.66 -10.86 15.21
C PRO A 227 11.21 -10.08 14.02
N PHE A 228 12.15 -10.65 13.27
CA PHE A 228 12.66 -10.05 12.04
C PHE A 228 11.60 -9.90 10.95
N LEU A 229 10.53 -10.67 11.00
CA LEU A 229 9.41 -10.63 10.05
C LEU A 229 8.32 -9.62 10.41
N ILE A 230 8.40 -8.97 11.57
CA ILE A 230 7.46 -7.88 11.90
C ILE A 230 7.68 -6.72 10.94
N ASN A 231 6.58 -6.19 10.45
CA ASN A 231 6.55 -5.19 9.40
C ASN A 231 5.85 -3.93 9.90
N THR A 232 6.62 -2.94 10.32
CA THR A 232 6.10 -1.67 10.85
C THR A 232 5.79 -0.71 9.72
N TYR A 233 4.63 -0.05 9.79
CA TYR A 233 4.18 0.96 8.84
C TYR A 233 4.28 2.36 9.42
N HIS A 234 4.77 3.28 8.58
CA HIS A 234 4.87 4.70 8.93
C HIS A 234 4.19 5.57 7.89
N THR A 235 3.67 6.70 8.36
CA THR A 235 3.32 7.82 7.50
C THR A 235 4.50 8.76 7.38
N LEU A 236 4.62 9.44 6.23
CA LEU A 236 5.44 10.63 6.04
C LEU A 236 4.68 11.59 5.12
N CYS A 237 4.88 12.90 5.28
CA CYS A 237 4.36 13.88 4.33
C CYS A 237 5.44 14.86 3.88
N GLN A 238 5.08 15.68 2.90
CA GLN A 238 5.88 16.82 2.46
C GLN A 238 6.15 17.78 3.63
N PRO A 239 7.28 18.51 3.64
CA PRO A 239 7.46 19.67 4.50
C PRO A 239 6.37 20.73 4.25
N GLU A 240 6.10 21.52 5.28
CA GLU A 240 5.06 22.55 5.23
C GLU A 240 5.19 23.48 4.01
N GLY A 241 4.06 23.77 3.36
CA GLY A 241 4.01 24.64 2.19
C GLY A 241 4.60 24.10 0.90
N THR A 242 5.06 22.83 0.88
CA THR A 242 5.73 22.25 -0.30
C THR A 242 4.77 21.93 -1.45
N THR A 243 3.57 21.43 -1.13
CA THR A 243 2.51 21.09 -2.09
C THR A 243 1.16 21.60 -1.60
N ALA A 244 0.21 21.79 -2.52
CA ALA A 244 -1.11 22.33 -2.19
C ALA A 244 -1.92 21.46 -1.21
N GLY A 245 -1.75 20.13 -1.28
CA GLY A 245 -2.45 19.17 -0.42
C GLY A 245 -1.74 18.89 0.91
N GLN A 246 -0.52 19.41 1.12
CA GLN A 246 0.32 19.05 2.26
C GLN A 246 -0.35 19.31 3.63
N ALA A 247 -1.04 20.43 3.81
CA ALA A 247 -1.70 20.75 5.08
C ALA A 247 -2.80 19.74 5.41
N TYR A 248 -3.54 19.25 4.42
CA TYR A 248 -4.58 18.22 4.59
C TYR A 248 -3.97 16.84 4.82
N ALA A 249 -2.89 16.52 4.13
CA ALA A 249 -2.11 15.31 4.38
C ALA A 249 -1.56 15.27 5.80
N ALA A 250 -1.04 16.39 6.31
CA ALA A 250 -0.57 16.49 7.68
C ALA A 250 -1.70 16.26 8.70
N LYS A 251 -2.88 16.86 8.48
CA LYS A 251 -4.08 16.62 9.31
C LYS A 251 -4.56 15.17 9.24
N PHE A 252 -4.50 14.54 8.06
CA PHE A 252 -4.85 13.14 7.90
C PHE A 252 -3.89 12.23 8.69
N ILE A 253 -2.61 12.56 8.72
CA ILE A 253 -1.62 11.85 9.55
C ILE A 253 -1.98 12.03 11.05
N ASP A 254 -2.29 13.25 11.49
CA ASP A 254 -2.67 13.52 12.87
C ASP A 254 -3.94 12.74 13.28
N PHE A 255 -4.90 12.60 12.36
CA PHE A 255 -6.06 11.73 12.55
C PHE A 255 -5.69 10.27 12.67
N ILE A 256 -4.84 9.74 11.77
CA ILE A 256 -4.40 8.33 11.80
C ILE A 256 -3.76 7.97 13.14
N VAL A 257 -2.94 8.86 13.72
CA VAL A 257 -2.27 8.60 15.00
C VAL A 257 -3.14 8.91 16.23
N SER A 258 -4.31 9.50 16.06
CA SER A 258 -5.28 9.69 17.14
C SER A 258 -5.89 8.37 17.61
N GLU A 259 -6.52 8.36 18.79
CA GLU A 259 -7.21 7.15 19.30
C GLU A 259 -8.29 6.66 18.33
N GLU A 260 -9.04 7.58 17.68
CA GLU A 260 -10.06 7.22 16.68
C GLU A 260 -9.41 6.52 15.48
N GLY A 261 -8.35 7.08 14.92
CA GLY A 261 -7.63 6.49 13.79
C GLY A 261 -6.97 5.15 14.14
N GLN A 262 -6.37 5.04 15.32
CA GLN A 262 -5.76 3.80 15.79
C GLN A 262 -6.80 2.70 16.08
N SER A 263 -7.99 3.07 16.55
CA SER A 263 -9.11 2.13 16.71
C SER A 263 -9.58 1.57 15.36
N LEU A 264 -9.65 2.41 14.33
CA LEU A 264 -9.98 1.98 12.97
C LEU A 264 -8.95 0.96 12.45
N ILE A 265 -7.64 1.25 12.61
CA ILE A 265 -6.58 0.35 12.18
C ILE A 265 -6.66 -1.00 12.89
N ARG A 266 -6.81 -1.00 14.22
CA ARG A 266 -6.85 -2.21 15.05
C ARG A 266 -8.05 -3.11 14.73
N SER A 267 -9.21 -2.51 14.42
CA SER A 267 -10.43 -3.26 14.12
C SER A 267 -10.61 -3.58 12.64
N TYR A 268 -9.77 -3.02 11.76
CA TYR A 268 -9.93 -3.17 10.32
C TYR A 268 -9.85 -4.64 9.89
N GLY A 269 -10.84 -5.09 9.14
CA GLY A 269 -10.95 -6.45 8.61
C GLY A 269 -11.56 -7.48 9.56
N ALA A 270 -11.66 -7.19 10.87
CA ALA A 270 -12.13 -8.17 11.85
C ALA A 270 -13.55 -8.69 11.54
N LYS A 271 -14.45 -7.82 11.08
CA LYS A 271 -15.83 -8.20 10.72
C LYS A 271 -15.87 -9.06 9.45
N GLU A 272 -15.07 -8.73 8.46
CA GLU A 272 -15.09 -9.37 7.13
C GLU A 272 -14.32 -10.70 7.11
N PHE A 273 -13.14 -10.71 7.71
CA PHE A 273 -12.20 -11.82 7.64
C PHE A 273 -12.16 -12.68 8.92
N GLY A 274 -12.85 -12.22 10.00
CA GLY A 274 -12.82 -12.90 11.31
C GLY A 274 -11.60 -12.54 12.16
N GLU A 275 -10.66 -11.76 11.64
CA GLU A 275 -9.47 -11.27 12.34
C GLU A 275 -9.02 -9.94 11.78
N GLY A 276 -8.36 -9.11 12.61
CA GLY A 276 -7.80 -7.81 12.16
C GLY A 276 -6.66 -8.00 11.18
N LEU A 277 -6.60 -7.12 10.19
CA LEU A 277 -5.52 -7.16 9.18
C LEU A 277 -4.23 -6.49 9.69
N TYR A 278 -4.33 -5.61 10.67
CA TYR A 278 -3.20 -4.81 11.19
C TYR A 278 -3.28 -4.73 12.72
N ASN A 279 -2.10 -4.65 13.35
CA ASN A 279 -1.95 -4.19 14.72
C ASN A 279 -1.78 -2.67 14.73
N ASP A 280 -2.18 -2.01 15.83
CA ASP A 280 -2.01 -0.58 16.02
C ASP A 280 -0.55 -0.18 16.34
N ALA A 281 -0.32 1.14 16.44
CA ALA A 281 0.99 1.68 16.78
C ALA A 281 1.46 1.29 18.19
N ALA A 282 0.55 1.12 19.15
CA ALA A 282 0.90 0.72 20.51
C ALA A 282 1.55 -0.67 20.53
N TYR A 283 0.97 -1.63 19.81
CA TYR A 283 1.56 -2.95 19.62
C TYR A 283 2.87 -2.87 18.80
N ALA A 284 2.86 -2.11 17.70
CA ALA A 284 3.97 -2.05 16.76
C ALA A 284 5.23 -1.42 17.34
N LYS A 285 5.10 -0.54 18.35
CA LYS A 285 6.19 0.25 18.95
C LYS A 285 7.37 -0.60 19.43
N GLN A 286 7.14 -1.79 19.95
CA GLN A 286 8.19 -2.69 20.42
C GLN A 286 9.11 -3.21 19.31
N TYR A 287 8.72 -3.05 18.04
CA TYR A 287 9.45 -3.51 16.85
C TYR A 287 9.95 -2.36 15.96
N ASP A 288 9.71 -1.11 16.34
CA ASP A 288 10.16 0.08 15.59
C ASP A 288 11.56 0.51 16.08
N HIS A 289 12.58 -0.08 15.50
CA HIS A 289 14.00 0.15 15.82
C HIS A 289 14.71 1.10 14.87
#